data_93bc2706078a94783e0c5618b75e88fd
#
_entry.id   93bc2706078a94783e0c5618b75e88fd
#
_cell.length_a   1.000
_cell.length_b   1.000
_cell.length_c   1.000
_cell.angle_alpha   90.00
_cell.angle_beta   90.00
_cell.angle_gamma   90.00
#
_symmetry.space_group_name_H-M   'P 1'
#
loop_
_entity.id
_entity.type
_entity.pdbx_description
1 polymer ?
#
loop_
_entity_poly.entity_id
_entity_poly.type
_entity_poly.pdbx_seq_one_letter_code
_entity_poly.pdbx_strand_id
1 'polypeptide(L)'
;MLANGQGKARANKKGNAKAIQEWRLSFMSTEELTLADKSTENGRGQAMSGQAVQVLDIPAGRGTGQEIFTYIPSGLSRNSFSQQLVGAVGRFYGTALRRFLGCLVDGLEKHVPDVKQMGTEFVQAVCPEAASGQVKRACQRLGLIAATREKAIDFGVLPWPEKTASRTAQFSFFAWIKERGGIGDMEIENTLDRIKTFFQKHAETRFCKLFWIFPLFLSLVANEGELVTAGRLASSPESIFIVLRAVLRDVLMSWG
;
A
#
# COMPACT_ATOMS: atom_id res chain seq x y z
N MET A 1 -16.48 -4.62 0.78
CA MET A 1 -17.16 -5.45 -0.23
C MET A 1 -17.02 -4.94 -1.66
N LEU A 2 -17.10 -3.64 -1.92
CA LEU A 2 -16.96 -3.09 -3.27
C LEU A 2 -15.57 -3.36 -3.87
N ALA A 3 -14.52 -3.31 -3.07
CA ALA A 3 -13.14 -3.54 -3.52
C ALA A 3 -12.83 -4.98 -3.96
N ASN A 4 -13.68 -5.96 -3.62
CA ASN A 4 -13.44 -7.37 -3.97
C ASN A 4 -13.83 -7.71 -5.43
N GLY A 5 -14.45 -6.79 -6.16
CA GLY A 5 -14.85 -6.99 -7.56
C GLY A 5 -15.98 -8.00 -7.79
N GLN A 6 -16.52 -8.59 -6.73
CA GLN A 6 -17.61 -9.57 -6.83
C GLN A 6 -18.60 -9.51 -5.66
N GLY A 7 -19.83 -9.82 -5.94
CA GLY A 7 -20.91 -9.91 -4.98
C GLY A 7 -20.82 -11.15 -4.09
N LYS A 8 -21.60 -11.14 -2.99
CA LYS A 8 -21.75 -12.34 -2.17
C LYS A 8 -22.46 -13.45 -2.96
N ALA A 9 -21.95 -14.66 -2.87
CA ALA A 9 -22.67 -15.84 -3.31
C ALA A 9 -23.99 -15.97 -2.52
N ARG A 10 -25.11 -16.07 -3.18
CA ARG A 10 -26.44 -16.19 -2.57
C ARG A 10 -27.22 -17.29 -3.27
N ALA A 11 -28.06 -18.01 -2.52
CA ALA A 11 -29.03 -18.91 -3.08
C ALA A 11 -30.34 -18.17 -3.42
N ASN A 12 -31.07 -18.66 -4.42
CA ASN A 12 -32.43 -18.23 -4.70
C ASN A 12 -33.42 -18.93 -3.74
N LYS A 13 -34.70 -18.55 -3.78
CA LYS A 13 -35.73 -19.15 -2.93
C LYS A 13 -35.91 -20.67 -3.14
N LYS A 14 -35.37 -21.23 -4.21
CA LYS A 14 -35.43 -22.68 -4.56
C LYS A 14 -34.12 -23.40 -4.17
N GLY A 15 -33.18 -22.74 -3.45
CA GLY A 15 -31.90 -23.31 -3.03
C GLY A 15 -30.81 -23.33 -4.11
N ASN A 16 -31.09 -22.87 -5.33
CA ASN A 16 -30.10 -22.86 -6.42
C ASN A 16 -29.18 -21.62 -6.27
N ALA A 17 -27.90 -21.77 -6.62
CA ALA A 17 -26.96 -20.66 -6.64
C ALA A 17 -27.39 -19.57 -7.64
N LYS A 18 -27.40 -18.31 -7.19
CA LYS A 18 -27.54 -17.16 -8.09
C LYS A 18 -26.21 -16.87 -8.78
N ALA A 19 -26.27 -16.38 -10.00
CA ALA A 19 -25.10 -15.86 -10.69
C ALA A 19 -24.43 -14.77 -9.83
N ILE A 20 -23.12 -14.90 -9.62
CA ILE A 20 -22.33 -13.93 -8.87
C ILE A 20 -22.18 -12.71 -9.77
N GLN A 21 -22.56 -11.54 -9.24
CA GLN A 21 -22.32 -10.28 -9.93
C GLN A 21 -20.85 -9.91 -9.80
N GLU A 22 -20.22 -9.59 -10.91
CA GLU A 22 -18.84 -9.14 -10.97
C GLU A 22 -18.79 -7.69 -11.44
N TRP A 23 -17.81 -6.93 -10.92
CA TRP A 23 -17.57 -5.56 -11.33
C TRP A 23 -16.08 -5.23 -11.19
N ARG A 24 -15.64 -4.25 -11.97
CA ARG A 24 -14.31 -3.67 -11.89
C ARG A 24 -14.48 -2.18 -11.67
N LEU A 25 -14.11 -1.74 -10.47
CA LEU A 25 -14.26 -0.34 -10.05
C LEU A 25 -12.92 0.17 -9.55
N SER A 26 -12.66 1.44 -9.84
CA SER A 26 -11.59 2.21 -9.21
C SER A 26 -12.25 3.24 -8.31
N PHE A 27 -11.77 3.33 -7.08
CA PHE A 27 -12.24 4.30 -6.09
C PHE A 27 -11.17 5.33 -5.84
N MET A 28 -11.58 6.58 -5.69
CA MET A 28 -10.77 7.63 -5.09
C MET A 28 -11.57 8.22 -3.94
N SER A 29 -10.98 8.25 -2.77
CA SER A 29 -11.54 8.86 -1.57
C SER A 29 -10.52 9.82 -0.97
N THR A 30 -10.98 10.84 -0.29
CA THR A 30 -10.18 11.76 0.51
C THR A 30 -10.63 11.66 1.94
N GLU A 31 -9.70 11.32 2.83
CA GLU A 31 -9.94 11.12 4.25
C GLU A 31 -8.85 11.83 5.04
N GLU A 32 -9.14 12.19 6.28
CA GLU A 32 -8.16 12.75 7.23
C GLU A 32 -7.30 11.65 7.87
N LEU A 33 -7.87 10.44 8.00
CA LEU A 33 -7.23 9.28 8.59
C LEU A 33 -7.00 8.20 7.54
N THR A 34 -5.89 7.49 7.67
CA THR A 34 -5.62 6.34 6.80
C THR A 34 -6.58 5.18 7.09
N LEU A 35 -6.70 4.25 6.15
CA LEU A 35 -7.50 3.05 6.36
C LEU A 35 -6.97 2.21 7.54
N ALA A 36 -5.65 2.22 7.74
CA ALA A 36 -4.99 1.54 8.86
C ALA A 36 -5.40 2.15 10.20
N ASP A 37 -5.36 3.49 10.34
CA ASP A 37 -5.78 4.19 11.56
C ASP A 37 -7.25 3.93 11.87
N LYS A 38 -8.11 3.98 10.85
CA LYS A 38 -9.54 3.70 10.99
C LYS A 38 -9.85 2.27 11.44
N SER A 39 -9.03 1.31 11.02
CA SER A 39 -9.17 -0.09 11.43
C SER A 39 -8.80 -0.28 12.90
N THR A 40 -7.80 0.47 13.38
CA THR A 40 -7.35 0.45 14.78
C THR A 40 -8.36 1.09 15.72
N GLU A 41 -8.96 2.22 15.33
CA GLU A 41 -10.04 2.87 16.12
C GLU A 41 -11.20 1.94 16.44
N ASN A 42 -11.59 1.09 15.51
CA ASN A 42 -12.73 0.18 15.69
C ASN A 42 -12.38 -1.10 16.48
N GLY A 43 -11.19 -1.22 17.07
CA GLY A 43 -10.77 -2.39 17.84
C GLY A 43 -10.68 -3.69 17.03
N ARG A 44 -10.72 -3.62 15.71
CA ARG A 44 -10.70 -4.77 14.79
C ARG A 44 -9.31 -5.25 14.40
N GLY A 45 -8.28 -4.76 15.10
CA GLY A 45 -6.90 -5.13 14.83
C GLY A 45 -6.31 -4.44 13.57
N GLN A 46 -5.05 -4.73 13.28
CA GLN A 46 -4.36 -4.15 12.13
C GLN A 46 -5.04 -4.52 10.81
N ALA A 47 -5.08 -3.55 9.89
CA ALA A 47 -5.51 -3.79 8.52
C ALA A 47 -4.68 -4.94 7.91
N MET A 48 -5.35 -5.93 7.33
CA MET A 48 -4.66 -7.02 6.66
C MET A 48 -3.87 -6.49 5.46
N SER A 49 -2.67 -6.99 5.25
CA SER A 49 -1.77 -6.58 4.16
C SER A 49 -2.44 -6.59 2.78
N GLY A 50 -3.37 -7.51 2.54
CA GLY A 50 -4.20 -7.56 1.34
C GLY A 50 -5.11 -6.33 1.17
N GLN A 51 -5.58 -5.72 2.24
CA GLN A 51 -6.38 -4.50 2.21
C GLN A 51 -5.52 -3.28 1.87
N ALA A 52 -4.32 -3.19 2.44
CA ALA A 52 -3.38 -2.11 2.18
C ALA A 52 -2.91 -2.05 0.71
N VAL A 53 -2.97 -3.17 -0.02
CA VAL A 53 -2.69 -3.18 -1.47
C VAL A 53 -3.92 -2.80 -2.29
N GLN A 54 -5.13 -3.08 -1.79
CA GLN A 54 -6.36 -2.72 -2.50
C GLN A 54 -6.66 -1.21 -2.42
N VAL A 55 -6.30 -0.58 -1.31
CA VAL A 55 -6.44 0.87 -1.08
C VAL A 55 -5.04 1.43 -0.85
N LEU A 56 -4.60 2.31 -1.73
CA LEU A 56 -3.31 3.00 -1.60
C LEU A 56 -3.56 4.33 -0.89
N ASP A 57 -3.12 4.44 0.35
CA ASP A 57 -3.14 5.68 1.11
C ASP A 57 -1.99 6.57 0.64
N ILE A 58 -2.29 7.54 -0.23
CA ILE A 58 -1.29 8.43 -0.82
C ILE A 58 -1.38 9.78 -0.12
N PRO A 59 -0.28 10.26 0.50
CA PRO A 59 -0.29 11.58 1.14
C PRO A 59 -0.61 12.67 0.10
N ALA A 60 -1.63 13.48 0.37
CA ALA A 60 -2.05 14.54 -0.53
C ALA A 60 -1.10 15.74 -0.51
N GLY A 61 -0.49 16.02 0.65
CA GLY A 61 0.42 17.16 0.82
C GLY A 61 1.82 16.89 0.26
N ARG A 62 2.38 17.89 -0.41
CA ARG A 62 3.75 17.84 -0.95
C ARG A 62 4.81 18.43 -0.02
N GLY A 63 4.45 18.83 1.19
CA GLY A 63 5.37 19.48 2.12
C GLY A 63 5.78 20.92 1.72
N THR A 64 5.09 21.52 0.74
CA THR A 64 5.35 22.88 0.26
C THR A 64 4.73 23.97 1.15
N GLY A 65 4.01 23.59 2.18
CA GLY A 65 3.22 24.51 3.01
C GLY A 65 1.95 25.04 2.32
N GLN A 66 1.65 24.56 1.11
CA GLN A 66 0.46 24.91 0.35
C GLN A 66 -0.59 23.77 0.30
N GLU A 67 -0.48 22.82 1.26
CA GLU A 67 -1.35 21.64 1.35
C GLU A 67 -1.33 20.80 0.07
N ILE A 68 -2.50 20.62 -0.58
CA ILE A 68 -2.61 19.84 -1.82
C ILE A 68 -2.13 20.61 -3.07
N PHE A 69 -1.99 21.93 -2.99
CA PHE A 69 -1.62 22.74 -4.13
C PHE A 69 -0.10 22.85 -4.28
N THR A 70 0.40 22.62 -5.48
CA THR A 70 1.81 22.88 -5.80
C THR A 70 2.02 24.34 -6.16
N TYR A 71 0.99 24.98 -6.73
CA TYR A 71 1.00 26.35 -7.17
C TYR A 71 -0.38 26.98 -6.98
N ILE A 72 -0.40 28.20 -6.50
CA ILE A 72 -1.60 29.03 -6.39
C ILE A 72 -1.34 30.31 -7.19
N PRO A 73 -2.24 30.70 -8.11
CA PRO A 73 -2.08 31.93 -8.87
C PRO A 73 -1.91 33.16 -7.97
N SER A 74 -1.08 34.10 -8.40
CA SER A 74 -0.82 35.35 -7.69
C SER A 74 -2.13 36.08 -7.37
N GLY A 75 -2.25 36.59 -6.16
CA GLY A 75 -3.44 37.30 -5.71
C GLY A 75 -4.59 36.45 -5.19
N LEU A 76 -4.45 35.12 -5.21
CA LEU A 76 -5.46 34.21 -4.63
C LEU A 76 -4.97 33.59 -3.32
N SER A 77 -5.89 33.49 -2.37
CA SER A 77 -5.70 32.62 -1.21
C SER A 77 -6.01 31.16 -1.57
N ARG A 78 -5.52 30.20 -0.75
CA ARG A 78 -5.83 28.77 -0.93
C ARG A 78 -7.34 28.52 -1.00
N ASN A 79 -8.09 29.13 -0.08
CA ASN A 79 -9.54 29.00 -0.02
C ASN A 79 -10.22 29.56 -1.27
N SER A 80 -9.83 30.77 -1.71
CA SER A 80 -10.39 31.39 -2.92
C SER A 80 -10.10 30.56 -4.17
N PHE A 81 -8.89 30.00 -4.26
CA PHE A 81 -8.52 29.13 -5.37
C PHE A 81 -9.32 27.81 -5.35
N SER A 82 -9.46 27.20 -4.19
CA SER A 82 -10.29 26.00 -4.01
C SER A 82 -11.75 26.24 -4.40
N GLN A 83 -12.35 27.36 -3.97
CA GLN A 83 -13.72 27.73 -4.34
C GLN A 83 -13.87 27.97 -5.84
N GLN A 84 -12.89 28.58 -6.49
CA GLN A 84 -12.89 28.75 -7.95
C GLN A 84 -12.86 27.39 -8.67
N LEU A 85 -12.03 26.44 -8.20
CA LEU A 85 -11.98 25.09 -8.76
C LEU A 85 -13.32 24.37 -8.60
N VAL A 86 -13.92 24.41 -7.40
CA VAL A 86 -15.25 23.82 -7.16
C VAL A 86 -16.30 24.44 -8.07
N GLY A 87 -16.32 25.75 -8.22
CA GLY A 87 -17.22 26.44 -9.13
C GLY A 87 -17.01 26.08 -10.59
N ALA A 88 -15.75 25.92 -11.02
CA ALA A 88 -15.41 25.50 -12.37
C ALA A 88 -15.86 24.04 -12.64
N VAL A 89 -15.60 23.12 -11.72
CA VAL A 89 -16.02 21.72 -11.83
C VAL A 89 -17.56 21.60 -11.88
N GLY A 90 -18.27 22.44 -11.11
CA GLY A 90 -19.74 22.47 -11.13
C GLY A 90 -20.31 22.94 -12.45
N ARG A 91 -19.58 23.74 -13.24
CA ARG A 91 -20.00 24.21 -14.57
C ARG A 91 -19.50 23.32 -15.71
N PHE A 92 -18.29 22.80 -15.61
CA PHE A 92 -17.60 22.07 -16.67
C PHE A 92 -17.31 20.63 -16.22
N TYR A 93 -18.29 19.74 -16.36
CA TYR A 93 -18.17 18.34 -15.98
C TYR A 93 -18.61 17.40 -17.10
N GLY A 94 -18.11 16.17 -17.06
CA GLY A 94 -18.52 15.07 -17.93
C GLY A 94 -18.00 15.12 -19.38
N THR A 95 -17.44 16.25 -19.84
CA THR A 95 -16.97 16.43 -21.22
C THR A 95 -15.69 15.66 -21.50
N ALA A 96 -14.70 15.75 -20.62
CA ALA A 96 -13.39 15.13 -20.80
C ALA A 96 -13.48 13.60 -20.92
N LEU A 97 -14.21 12.95 -20.00
CA LEU A 97 -14.36 11.49 -20.03
C LEU A 97 -15.07 11.03 -21.30
N ARG A 98 -16.15 11.69 -21.73
CA ARG A 98 -16.87 11.36 -22.97
C ARG A 98 -15.96 11.47 -24.18
N ARG A 99 -15.19 12.55 -24.28
CA ARG A 99 -14.24 12.75 -25.38
C ARG A 99 -13.15 11.68 -25.37
N PHE A 100 -12.58 11.38 -24.21
CA PHE A 100 -11.59 10.32 -24.06
C PHE A 100 -12.12 8.96 -24.51
N LEU A 101 -13.31 8.57 -24.04
CA LEU A 101 -13.93 7.31 -24.43
C LEU A 101 -14.23 7.23 -25.92
N GLY A 102 -14.69 8.32 -26.55
CA GLY A 102 -14.86 8.39 -27.99
C GLY A 102 -13.56 8.09 -28.72
N CYS A 103 -12.49 8.83 -28.43
CA CYS A 103 -11.18 8.58 -29.05
C CYS A 103 -10.65 7.15 -28.78
N LEU A 104 -10.89 6.62 -27.59
CA LEU A 104 -10.44 5.26 -27.25
C LEU A 104 -11.18 4.19 -28.06
N VAL A 105 -12.51 4.34 -28.23
CA VAL A 105 -13.35 3.37 -28.96
C VAL A 105 -13.07 3.41 -30.45
N ASP A 106 -12.84 4.60 -31.01
CA ASP A 106 -12.52 4.78 -32.44
C ASP A 106 -11.25 4.03 -32.89
N GLY A 107 -10.35 3.67 -31.94
CA GLY A 107 -9.13 2.92 -32.25
C GLY A 107 -8.76 1.91 -31.19
N LEU A 108 -9.72 1.20 -30.65
CA LEU A 108 -9.59 0.30 -29.49
C LEU A 108 -8.48 -0.74 -29.66
N GLU A 109 -8.39 -1.35 -30.85
CA GLU A 109 -7.42 -2.40 -31.17
C GLU A 109 -5.97 -1.89 -31.08
N LYS A 110 -5.75 -0.59 -31.37
CA LYS A 110 -4.44 0.06 -31.26
C LYS A 110 -4.21 0.60 -29.85
N HIS A 111 -5.18 1.32 -29.29
CA HIS A 111 -4.99 2.09 -28.08
C HIS A 111 -4.89 1.21 -26.82
N VAL A 112 -5.54 0.05 -26.79
CA VAL A 112 -5.43 -0.87 -25.64
C VAL A 112 -4.04 -1.48 -25.51
N PRO A 113 -3.41 -2.01 -26.58
CA PRO A 113 -1.99 -2.42 -26.52
C PRO A 113 -1.05 -1.27 -26.13
N ASP A 114 -1.23 -0.08 -26.71
CA ASP A 114 -0.40 1.10 -26.38
C ASP A 114 -0.43 1.40 -24.88
N VAL A 115 -1.63 1.49 -24.28
CA VAL A 115 -1.78 1.75 -22.84
C VAL A 115 -1.14 0.64 -22.00
N LYS A 116 -1.25 -0.61 -22.40
CA LYS A 116 -0.60 -1.73 -21.71
C LYS A 116 0.93 -1.62 -21.77
N GLN A 117 1.46 -1.28 -22.95
CA GLN A 117 2.89 -1.10 -23.14
C GLN A 117 3.41 0.06 -22.29
N MET A 118 2.78 1.24 -22.35
CA MET A 118 3.14 2.40 -21.53
C MET A 118 3.11 2.08 -20.02
N GLY A 119 2.10 1.33 -19.58
CA GLY A 119 2.01 0.85 -18.20
C GLY A 119 3.16 -0.07 -17.81
N THR A 120 3.57 -0.97 -18.71
CA THR A 120 4.71 -1.88 -18.50
C THR A 120 6.02 -1.11 -18.44
N GLU A 121 6.25 -0.18 -19.35
CA GLU A 121 7.42 0.71 -19.39
C GLU A 121 7.52 1.54 -18.11
N PHE A 122 6.40 2.06 -17.62
CA PHE A 122 6.36 2.76 -16.34
C PHE A 122 6.82 1.86 -15.19
N VAL A 123 6.31 0.63 -15.10
CA VAL A 123 6.70 -0.31 -14.05
C VAL A 123 8.18 -0.65 -14.12
N GLN A 124 8.71 -0.89 -15.32
CA GLN A 124 10.13 -1.18 -15.52
C GLN A 124 11.03 -0.01 -15.11
N ALA A 125 10.59 1.22 -15.36
CA ALA A 125 11.36 2.42 -15.04
C ALA A 125 11.30 2.83 -13.56
N VAL A 126 10.18 2.53 -12.87
CA VAL A 126 9.87 3.10 -11.55
C VAL A 126 9.93 2.07 -10.42
N CYS A 127 9.57 0.81 -10.69
CA CYS A 127 9.46 -0.20 -9.66
C CYS A 127 10.85 -0.77 -9.31
N PRO A 128 11.27 -0.73 -8.02
CA PRO A 128 12.51 -1.36 -7.60
C PRO A 128 12.51 -2.88 -7.85
N GLU A 129 13.60 -3.44 -8.29
CA GLU A 129 13.74 -4.91 -8.54
C GLU A 129 13.43 -5.73 -7.29
N ALA A 130 13.97 -5.31 -6.14
CA ALA A 130 13.78 -5.98 -4.84
C ALA A 130 12.39 -5.76 -4.23
N ALA A 131 11.47 -5.09 -4.93
CA ALA A 131 10.14 -4.80 -4.41
C ALA A 131 9.33 -6.07 -4.20
N SER A 132 8.61 -6.14 -3.07
CA SER A 132 7.66 -7.22 -2.78
C SER A 132 6.54 -7.28 -3.82
N GLY A 133 5.85 -8.42 -3.91
CA GLY A 133 4.70 -8.59 -4.80
C GLY A 133 3.58 -7.57 -4.56
N GLN A 134 3.43 -7.09 -3.33
CA GLN A 134 2.49 -6.03 -2.96
C GLN A 134 2.87 -4.70 -3.61
N VAL A 135 4.13 -4.31 -3.49
CA VAL A 135 4.66 -3.07 -4.07
C VAL A 135 4.61 -3.10 -5.60
N LYS A 136 4.93 -4.24 -6.22
CA LYS A 136 4.81 -4.43 -7.67
C LYS A 136 3.36 -4.22 -8.15
N ARG A 137 2.37 -4.77 -7.44
CA ARG A 137 0.94 -4.56 -7.77
C ARG A 137 0.51 -3.10 -7.63
N ALA A 138 0.97 -2.40 -6.59
CA ALA A 138 0.71 -0.96 -6.42
C ALA A 138 1.31 -0.15 -7.58
N CYS A 139 2.57 -0.44 -7.95
CA CYS A 139 3.24 0.18 -9.08
C CYS A 139 2.49 -0.06 -10.40
N GLN A 140 2.01 -1.29 -10.66
CA GLN A 140 1.22 -1.62 -11.84
C GLN A 140 -0.08 -0.81 -11.93
N ARG A 141 -0.78 -0.60 -10.80
CA ARG A 141 -1.99 0.23 -10.78
C ARG A 141 -1.71 1.69 -11.09
N LEU A 142 -0.67 2.25 -10.47
CA LEU A 142 -0.27 3.62 -10.75
C LEU A 142 0.25 3.77 -12.19
N GLY A 143 0.94 2.77 -12.72
CA GLY A 143 1.36 2.71 -14.10
C GLY A 143 0.20 2.72 -15.08
N LEU A 144 -0.86 1.96 -14.80
CA LEU A 144 -2.09 1.99 -15.61
C LEU A 144 -2.77 3.37 -15.59
N ILE A 145 -2.83 4.00 -14.40
CA ILE A 145 -3.39 5.36 -14.27
C ILE A 145 -2.54 6.36 -15.03
N ALA A 146 -1.22 6.28 -14.94
CA ALA A 146 -0.28 7.13 -15.68
C ALA A 146 -0.47 6.98 -17.19
N ALA A 147 -0.42 5.74 -17.69
CA ALA A 147 -0.57 5.43 -19.11
C ALA A 147 -1.92 5.91 -19.68
N THR A 148 -3.00 5.71 -18.94
CA THR A 148 -4.34 6.18 -19.36
C THR A 148 -4.39 7.71 -19.46
N ARG A 149 -3.76 8.41 -18.52
CA ARG A 149 -3.70 9.90 -18.53
C ARG A 149 -2.76 10.43 -19.60
N GLU A 150 -1.62 9.81 -19.85
CA GLU A 150 -0.76 10.17 -20.99
C GLU A 150 -1.52 9.99 -22.31
N LYS A 151 -2.29 8.91 -22.43
CA LYS A 151 -3.14 8.72 -23.62
C LYS A 151 -4.22 9.79 -23.76
N ALA A 152 -4.75 10.31 -22.65
CA ALA A 152 -5.66 11.45 -22.67
C ALA A 152 -4.97 12.78 -23.08
N ILE A 153 -3.68 12.93 -22.78
CA ILE A 153 -2.85 14.05 -23.28
C ILE A 153 -2.64 13.89 -24.79
N ASP A 154 -2.26 12.69 -25.26
CA ASP A 154 -2.09 12.39 -26.70
C ASP A 154 -3.37 12.70 -27.51
N PHE A 155 -4.53 12.42 -26.95
CA PHE A 155 -5.83 12.72 -27.56
C PHE A 155 -6.22 14.20 -27.49
N GLY A 156 -5.39 15.05 -26.88
CA GLY A 156 -5.71 16.47 -26.65
C GLY A 156 -6.91 16.69 -25.70
N VAL A 157 -7.25 15.70 -24.89
CA VAL A 157 -8.33 15.80 -23.89
C VAL A 157 -7.84 16.52 -22.64
N LEU A 158 -6.59 16.28 -22.24
CA LEU A 158 -5.94 16.96 -21.13
C LEU A 158 -4.90 17.94 -21.67
N PRO A 159 -4.96 19.23 -21.26
CA PRO A 159 -4.05 20.26 -21.75
C PRO A 159 -2.72 20.28 -20.99
N TRP A 160 -2.20 19.12 -20.64
CA TRP A 160 -0.97 18.98 -19.86
C TRP A 160 0.21 18.65 -20.79
N PRO A 161 1.43 19.07 -20.42
CA PRO A 161 2.62 18.62 -21.13
C PRO A 161 2.79 17.09 -21.04
N GLU A 162 3.37 16.51 -22.06
CA GLU A 162 3.74 15.09 -22.08
C GLU A 162 4.55 14.70 -20.84
N LYS A 163 4.40 13.46 -20.42
CA LYS A 163 5.03 12.86 -19.21
C LYS A 163 4.63 13.50 -17.88
N THR A 164 3.67 14.44 -17.86
CA THR A 164 3.17 15.03 -16.63
C THR A 164 2.45 14.00 -15.77
N ALA A 165 1.62 13.16 -16.37
CA ALA A 165 0.91 12.11 -15.65
C ALA A 165 1.86 11.04 -15.10
N SER A 166 2.85 10.62 -15.90
CA SER A 166 3.87 9.66 -15.49
C SER A 166 4.71 10.16 -14.32
N ARG A 167 5.18 11.41 -14.39
CA ARG A 167 5.93 12.02 -13.28
C ARG A 167 5.11 12.13 -12.00
N THR A 168 3.82 12.48 -12.13
CA THR A 168 2.93 12.58 -10.97
C THR A 168 2.66 11.21 -10.36
N ALA A 169 2.44 10.17 -11.17
CA ALA A 169 2.25 8.82 -10.69
C ALA A 169 3.52 8.26 -10.00
N GLN A 170 4.69 8.54 -10.57
CA GLN A 170 5.97 8.20 -9.97
C GLN A 170 6.15 8.86 -8.60
N PHE A 171 5.86 10.16 -8.49
CA PHE A 171 5.90 10.88 -7.22
C PHE A 171 4.94 10.24 -6.20
N SER A 172 3.70 9.96 -6.61
CA SER A 172 2.70 9.33 -5.75
C SER A 172 3.12 7.94 -5.28
N PHE A 173 3.78 7.18 -6.15
CA PHE A 173 4.32 5.86 -5.81
C PHE A 173 5.40 5.92 -4.74
N PHE A 174 6.37 6.82 -4.88
CA PHE A 174 7.42 6.97 -3.88
C PHE A 174 6.91 7.58 -2.58
N ALA A 175 5.96 8.51 -2.63
CA ALA A 175 5.29 9.04 -1.45
C ALA A 175 4.56 7.92 -0.68
N TRP A 176 3.85 7.05 -1.40
CA TRP A 176 3.20 5.89 -0.81
C TRP A 176 4.19 4.87 -0.22
N ILE A 177 5.31 4.58 -0.91
CA ILE A 177 6.36 3.70 -0.36
C ILE A 177 6.92 4.26 0.94
N LYS A 178 7.17 5.57 0.98
CA LYS A 178 7.70 6.25 2.18
C LYS A 178 6.73 6.13 3.35
N GLU A 179 5.44 6.37 3.12
CA GLU A 179 4.41 6.27 4.15
C GLU A 179 4.21 4.82 4.61
N ARG A 180 4.30 3.88 3.70
CA ARG A 180 4.22 2.46 3.99
C ARG A 180 5.40 1.93 4.83
N GLY A 181 6.53 2.63 4.87
CA GLY A 181 7.74 2.21 5.59
C GLY A 181 8.75 1.43 4.75
N GLY A 182 8.50 1.16 3.45
CA GLY A 182 9.48 0.51 2.60
C GLY A 182 8.92 -0.34 1.46
N ILE A 183 9.82 -1.07 0.79
CA ILE A 183 9.53 -1.92 -0.36
C ILE A 183 9.35 -3.40 0.00
N GLY A 184 9.58 -3.75 1.28
CA GLY A 184 9.52 -5.11 1.81
C GLY A 184 8.10 -5.68 1.89
N ASP A 185 7.99 -6.88 2.44
CA ASP A 185 6.70 -7.50 2.73
C ASP A 185 6.22 -7.04 4.11
N MET A 186 5.12 -6.31 4.15
CA MET A 186 4.56 -5.78 5.41
C MET A 186 4.19 -6.88 6.41
N GLU A 187 3.82 -8.08 5.96
CA GLU A 187 3.49 -9.17 6.87
C GLU A 187 4.73 -9.63 7.65
N ILE A 188 5.84 -9.74 6.94
CA ILE A 188 7.12 -10.10 7.53
C ILE A 188 7.60 -8.99 8.48
N GLU A 189 7.57 -7.73 8.02
CA GLU A 189 7.99 -6.58 8.83
C GLU A 189 7.13 -6.43 10.09
N ASN A 190 5.81 -6.48 9.96
CA ASN A 190 4.89 -6.43 11.09
C ASN A 190 5.09 -7.62 12.07
N THR A 191 5.37 -8.81 11.53
CA THR A 191 5.65 -9.99 12.36
C THR A 191 6.95 -9.81 13.14
N LEU A 192 8.00 -9.32 12.49
CA LEU A 192 9.26 -9.02 13.14
C LEU A 192 9.12 -7.95 14.22
N ASP A 193 8.34 -6.89 13.96
CA ASP A 193 8.11 -5.84 14.94
C ASP A 193 7.26 -6.31 16.14
N ARG A 194 6.29 -7.19 15.91
CA ARG A 194 5.56 -7.85 17.00
C ARG A 194 6.48 -8.73 17.83
N ILE A 195 7.36 -9.48 17.21
CA ILE A 195 8.37 -10.30 17.89
C ILE A 195 9.30 -9.40 18.72
N LYS A 196 9.82 -8.32 18.13
CA LYS A 196 10.66 -7.33 18.86
C LYS A 196 9.90 -6.76 20.07
N THR A 197 8.67 -6.31 19.86
CA THR A 197 7.83 -5.73 20.91
C THR A 197 7.55 -6.76 22.02
N PHE A 198 7.30 -8.01 21.67
CA PHE A 198 7.12 -9.08 22.63
C PHE A 198 8.39 -9.29 23.47
N PHE A 199 9.56 -9.35 22.83
CA PHE A 199 10.82 -9.46 23.53
C PHE A 199 11.10 -8.28 24.45
N GLN A 200 10.83 -7.06 23.98
CA GLN A 200 11.00 -5.85 24.79
C GLN A 200 10.10 -5.87 26.04
N LYS A 201 8.83 -6.25 25.85
CA LYS A 201 7.83 -6.28 26.94
C LYS A 201 8.09 -7.37 27.97
N HIS A 202 8.67 -8.48 27.56
CA HIS A 202 8.85 -9.68 28.41
C HIS A 202 10.32 -10.01 28.69
N ALA A 203 11.26 -9.14 28.29
CA ALA A 203 12.68 -9.40 28.38
C ALA A 203 13.14 -9.78 29.81
N GLU A 204 12.58 -9.13 30.84
CA GLU A 204 12.98 -9.34 32.24
C GLU A 204 12.16 -10.45 32.94
N THR A 205 10.96 -10.77 32.41
CA THR A 205 10.05 -11.71 33.07
C THR A 205 10.09 -13.11 32.50
N ARG A 206 10.46 -13.25 31.22
CA ARG A 206 10.40 -14.54 30.49
C ARG A 206 11.70 -14.94 29.83
N PHE A 207 12.71 -14.06 29.81
CA PHE A 207 14.00 -14.34 29.16
C PHE A 207 15.15 -14.02 30.09
N CYS A 208 16.16 -14.90 30.10
CA CYS A 208 17.41 -14.64 30.80
C CYS A 208 18.39 -13.92 29.89
N LYS A 209 19.00 -12.83 30.37
CA LYS A 209 20.16 -12.21 29.72
C LYS A 209 21.38 -13.09 29.96
N LEU A 210 21.87 -13.77 28.94
CA LEU A 210 23.17 -14.45 29.02
C LEU A 210 24.27 -13.44 28.67
N PHE A 211 25.02 -13.03 29.69
CA PHE A 211 26.26 -12.31 29.50
C PHE A 211 27.32 -13.21 28.85
N TRP A 212 28.11 -12.66 28.03
CA TRP A 212 29.10 -13.22 27.09
C TRP A 212 30.16 -14.17 27.67
N ILE A 213 29.97 -14.80 28.83
CA ILE A 213 31.01 -15.55 29.53
C ILE A 213 30.99 -17.07 29.30
N PHE A 214 30.01 -17.63 28.54
CA PHE A 214 29.90 -19.09 28.47
C PHE A 214 29.76 -19.73 27.09
N PRO A 215 30.89 -20.02 26.39
CA PRO A 215 30.86 -21.00 25.32
C PRO A 215 30.50 -22.41 25.83
N LEU A 216 30.78 -22.73 27.10
CA LEU A 216 30.49 -24.02 27.71
C LEU A 216 28.99 -24.27 27.97
N PHE A 217 28.22 -23.23 28.26
CA PHE A 217 26.79 -23.37 28.57
C PHE A 217 25.94 -23.74 27.35
N LEU A 218 26.35 -23.25 26.17
CA LEU A 218 25.69 -23.57 24.90
C LEU A 218 25.79 -25.05 24.52
N SER A 219 26.87 -25.72 24.88
CA SER A 219 27.05 -27.18 24.64
C SER A 219 26.22 -28.04 25.60
N LEU A 220 25.94 -27.58 26.81
CA LEU A 220 25.16 -28.30 27.80
C LEU A 220 23.66 -28.23 27.50
N VAL A 221 23.17 -27.07 27.04
CA VAL A 221 21.74 -26.87 26.77
C VAL A 221 21.34 -27.44 25.40
N ALA A 222 22.27 -27.50 24.44
CA ALA A 222 22.02 -28.13 23.14
C ALA A 222 21.77 -29.67 23.26
N ASN A 223 22.17 -30.29 24.34
CA ASN A 223 21.96 -31.74 24.56
C ASN A 223 20.56 -32.08 25.09
N GLU A 224 19.79 -31.13 25.61
CA GLU A 224 18.46 -31.40 26.18
C GLU A 224 17.28 -31.05 25.22
N GLY A 225 17.53 -30.68 23.99
CA GLY A 225 16.52 -30.61 22.92
C GLY A 225 15.48 -29.50 23.03
N GLU A 226 15.56 -28.60 24.00
CA GLU A 226 14.56 -27.53 24.20
C GLU A 226 14.92 -26.13 23.65
N LEU A 227 16.13 -25.97 23.12
CA LEU A 227 16.59 -24.66 22.66
C LEU A 227 16.53 -24.53 21.15
N VAL A 228 15.82 -23.54 20.64
CA VAL A 228 15.58 -23.42 19.19
C VAL A 228 16.32 -22.29 18.50
N THR A 229 16.62 -21.18 19.15
CA THR A 229 17.31 -20.08 18.44
C THR A 229 17.95 -19.07 19.38
N ALA A 230 19.22 -18.75 19.13
CA ALA A 230 19.88 -17.58 19.68
C ALA A 230 19.80 -16.45 18.63
N GLY A 231 19.11 -15.36 18.96
CA GLY A 231 18.97 -14.21 18.06
C GLY A 231 19.59 -12.93 18.63
N ARG A 232 20.26 -12.15 17.80
CA ARG A 232 20.76 -10.83 18.16
C ARG A 232 19.70 -9.78 17.87
N LEU A 233 19.22 -9.07 18.89
CA LEU A 233 18.37 -7.90 18.68
C LEU A 233 19.20 -6.66 18.39
N ALA A 234 18.91 -5.98 17.28
CA ALA A 234 19.72 -4.90 16.72
C ALA A 234 19.83 -3.63 17.59
N SER A 235 19.11 -3.54 18.70
CA SER A 235 19.11 -2.35 19.57
C SER A 235 20.17 -2.36 20.68
N SER A 236 20.90 -3.48 20.86
CA SER A 236 22.00 -3.57 21.78
C SER A 236 23.00 -4.61 21.29
N PRO A 237 24.24 -4.21 20.96
CA PRO A 237 25.24 -5.13 20.43
C PRO A 237 25.71 -6.20 21.44
N GLU A 238 25.31 -6.11 22.68
CA GLU A 238 25.82 -6.93 23.78
C GLU A 238 24.82 -7.94 24.36
N SER A 239 23.57 -7.96 23.89
CA SER A 239 22.54 -8.85 24.47
C SER A 239 22.13 -9.96 23.50
N ILE A 240 22.37 -11.21 23.90
CA ILE A 240 21.88 -12.41 23.22
C ILE A 240 20.70 -12.94 24.03
N PHE A 241 19.55 -13.11 23.37
CA PHE A 241 18.37 -13.70 23.98
C PHE A 241 18.25 -15.14 23.51
N ILE A 242 18.08 -16.06 24.45
CA ILE A 242 17.78 -17.46 24.18
C ILE A 242 16.28 -17.65 24.40
N VAL A 243 15.59 -18.13 23.37
CA VAL A 243 14.14 -18.35 23.39
C VAL A 243 13.89 -19.84 23.51
N LEU A 244 13.20 -20.26 24.55
CA LEU A 244 12.74 -21.63 24.67
C LEU A 244 11.68 -21.95 23.61
N ARG A 245 11.75 -23.11 23.01
CA ARG A 245 10.82 -23.58 21.95
C ARG A 245 9.36 -23.49 22.37
N ALA A 246 9.05 -23.77 23.63
CA ALA A 246 7.70 -23.66 24.18
C ALA A 246 7.17 -22.22 24.11
N VAL A 247 7.99 -21.22 24.49
CA VAL A 247 7.63 -19.80 24.47
C VAL A 247 7.43 -19.31 23.03
N LEU A 248 8.28 -19.74 22.10
CA LEU A 248 8.13 -19.38 20.69
C LEU A 248 6.83 -19.95 20.10
N ARG A 249 6.49 -21.19 20.45
CA ARG A 249 5.24 -21.84 20.04
C ARG A 249 4.02 -21.10 20.59
N ASP A 250 4.03 -20.74 21.87
CA ASP A 250 2.92 -20.03 22.52
C ASP A 250 2.72 -18.62 21.91
N VAL A 251 3.80 -17.94 21.56
CA VAL A 251 3.77 -16.65 20.83
C VAL A 251 3.16 -16.81 19.45
N LEU A 252 3.55 -17.84 18.70
CA LEU A 252 3.02 -18.09 17.36
C LEU A 252 1.56 -18.56 17.38
N MET A 253 1.15 -19.37 18.38
CA MET A 253 -0.22 -19.87 18.50
C MET A 253 -1.21 -18.82 19.04
N SER A 254 -0.75 -17.81 19.77
CA SER A 254 -1.60 -16.69 20.22
C SER A 254 -1.95 -15.69 19.10
N TRP A 255 -1.47 -15.94 17.88
CA TRP A 255 -1.58 -15.04 16.73
C TRP A 255 -2.37 -15.64 15.55
N GLY A 256 -2.88 -16.82 15.68
CA GLY A 256 -3.85 -17.46 14.78
C GLY A 256 -5.28 -17.27 15.26
#